data_a7530dd6e6897a1296ac21c131630f51
#
_entry.id   a7530dd6e6897a1296ac21c131630f51
#
_cell.length_a   1.000
_cell.length_b   1.000
_cell.length_c   1.000
_cell.angle_alpha   90.00
_cell.angle_beta   90.00
_cell.angle_gamma   90.00
#
_symmetry.space_group_name_H-M   'P 1'
#
loop_
_entity.id
_entity.type
_entity.pdbx_description
1 polymer ?
#
loop_
_entity_poly.entity_id
_entity_poly.type
_entity_poly.pdbx_seq_one_letter_code
_entity_poly.pdbx_strand_id
1 'polypeptide(L)'
;MTLAEPTKDTPPVEMVSLTIDGEQISVPKGTLVIRAAELMGVQIPRFCDHPLLDPVGACRQCLVEVEGQRKPMASCTTTVIPDMVVHTQFSSEAADKAQRGVMELLLINHPLDCPICDKGGECPLQNQAMSNGRPETRFEDVKRTFPKPINISSQVLLDRERCVLCARCTRFSAQIAGDPFIELLERGALQQVGIAPGEPFQSYFSGNTVQICPVGALTGTAYRFRARPFDLVSSPSVCEHCASGCAQRTDHRRGKVMRRLAGDDPEINEEWNCDKGRWAFTYTTVGDRITTPLIREDGALRPASWSEALTVAGAGLLAAGTDTGVLVGGRSTVQDAYAYAKFARMVLGTNDIDFRARPHSV
;
A
#
# COMPACT_ATOMS: atom_id res chain seq x y z
N MET A 1 -1.51 -0.16 -26.39
CA MET A 1 -2.42 -1.11 -25.73
C MET A 1 -3.82 -0.82 -26.25
N THR A 2 -4.38 -1.72 -27.01
CA THR A 2 -5.77 -1.64 -27.51
C THR A 2 -6.70 -1.96 -26.36
N LEU A 3 -7.48 -0.97 -25.94
CA LEU A 3 -8.59 -1.19 -25.02
C LEU A 3 -9.50 -2.27 -25.64
N ALA A 4 -9.77 -3.34 -24.94
CA ALA A 4 -10.73 -4.34 -25.36
C ALA A 4 -12.08 -3.63 -25.57
N GLU A 5 -12.65 -3.76 -26.77
CA GLU A 5 -13.99 -3.25 -27.02
C GLU A 5 -14.98 -3.97 -26.09
N PRO A 6 -15.92 -3.25 -25.45
CA PRO A 6 -16.91 -3.87 -24.60
C PRO A 6 -17.74 -4.89 -25.45
N THR A 7 -17.82 -6.11 -24.96
CA THR A 7 -18.65 -7.16 -25.58
C THR A 7 -20.11 -6.74 -25.57
N LYS A 8 -20.82 -6.94 -26.68
CA LYS A 8 -22.20 -6.48 -26.97
C LYS A 8 -23.29 -6.99 -26.01
N ASP A 9 -22.98 -7.78 -24.99
CA ASP A 9 -23.95 -8.45 -24.11
C ASP A 9 -23.98 -7.94 -22.65
N THR A 10 -23.33 -6.82 -22.37
CA THR A 10 -23.46 -6.22 -21.01
C THR A 10 -24.76 -5.43 -20.96
N PRO A 11 -25.72 -5.73 -20.07
CA PRO A 11 -26.96 -4.97 -19.97
C PRO A 11 -26.63 -3.50 -19.68
N PRO A 12 -27.41 -2.54 -20.22
CA PRO A 12 -27.17 -1.12 -20.02
C PRO A 12 -27.17 -0.82 -18.52
N VAL A 13 -26.09 -0.18 -18.04
CA VAL A 13 -25.96 0.23 -16.63
C VAL A 13 -27.00 1.31 -16.36
N GLU A 14 -27.93 1.04 -15.42
CA GLU A 14 -28.93 2.03 -14.98
C GLU A 14 -28.20 3.23 -14.36
N MET A 15 -28.39 4.41 -14.94
CA MET A 15 -27.80 5.65 -14.47
C MET A 15 -28.76 6.40 -13.55
N VAL A 16 -28.23 7.04 -12.51
CA VAL A 16 -28.96 7.84 -11.54
C VAL A 16 -28.36 9.25 -11.51
N SER A 17 -29.22 10.27 -11.64
CA SER A 17 -28.80 11.67 -11.58
C SER A 17 -28.99 12.23 -10.17
N LEU A 18 -28.01 13.05 -9.74
CA LEU A 18 -28.06 13.79 -8.49
C LEU A 18 -27.40 15.16 -8.67
N THR A 19 -27.61 16.03 -7.71
CA THR A 19 -26.98 17.35 -7.64
C THR A 19 -26.04 17.41 -6.44
N ILE A 20 -24.79 17.83 -6.62
CA ILE A 20 -23.83 18.06 -5.55
C ILE A 20 -23.34 19.52 -5.64
N ASP A 21 -23.50 20.29 -4.57
CA ASP A 21 -23.10 21.71 -4.49
C ASP A 21 -23.63 22.56 -5.67
N GLY A 22 -24.84 22.22 -6.17
CA GLY A 22 -25.49 22.94 -7.27
C GLY A 22 -25.17 22.41 -8.67
N GLU A 23 -24.23 21.49 -8.82
CA GLU A 23 -23.84 20.89 -10.11
C GLU A 23 -24.44 19.51 -10.25
N GLN A 24 -24.99 19.21 -11.45
CA GLN A 24 -25.63 17.91 -11.74
C GLN A 24 -24.63 16.89 -12.27
N ILE A 25 -24.73 15.66 -11.76
CA ILE A 25 -23.95 14.51 -12.25
C ILE A 25 -24.85 13.27 -12.39
N SER A 26 -24.56 12.41 -13.36
CA SER A 26 -25.17 11.09 -13.51
C SER A 26 -24.14 10.00 -13.26
N VAL A 27 -24.48 9.06 -12.40
CA VAL A 27 -23.59 7.95 -11.99
C VAL A 27 -24.32 6.62 -12.07
N PRO A 28 -23.62 5.48 -12.15
CA PRO A 28 -24.22 4.17 -12.07
C PRO A 28 -25.04 3.99 -10.78
N LYS A 29 -26.18 3.33 -10.88
CA LYS A 29 -27.00 2.95 -9.72
C LYS A 29 -26.18 2.14 -8.73
N GLY A 30 -26.30 2.46 -7.44
CA GLY A 30 -25.51 1.85 -6.36
C GLY A 30 -24.22 2.62 -6.02
N THR A 31 -23.88 3.67 -6.78
CA THR A 31 -22.74 4.54 -6.46
C THR A 31 -22.97 5.26 -5.13
N LEU A 32 -21.91 5.35 -4.32
CA LEU A 32 -21.93 6.10 -3.08
C LEU A 32 -21.75 7.60 -3.34
N VAL A 33 -22.38 8.45 -2.53
CA VAL A 33 -22.27 9.92 -2.65
C VAL A 33 -20.81 10.38 -2.68
N ILE A 34 -19.93 9.78 -1.86
CA ILE A 34 -18.51 10.13 -1.83
C ILE A 34 -17.80 9.84 -3.17
N ARG A 35 -18.19 8.76 -3.89
CA ARG A 35 -17.65 8.44 -5.21
C ARG A 35 -18.16 9.39 -6.28
N ALA A 36 -19.45 9.75 -6.22
CA ALA A 36 -20.01 10.76 -7.11
C ALA A 36 -19.30 12.11 -6.96
N ALA A 37 -19.05 12.53 -5.72
CA ALA A 37 -18.29 13.76 -5.43
C ALA A 37 -16.84 13.71 -5.98
N GLU A 38 -16.15 12.57 -5.85
CA GLU A 38 -14.81 12.39 -6.42
C GLU A 38 -14.77 12.55 -7.94
N LEU A 39 -15.77 12.01 -8.65
CA LEU A 39 -15.88 12.15 -10.10
C LEU A 39 -16.03 13.63 -10.53
N MET A 40 -16.57 14.47 -9.67
CA MET A 40 -16.67 15.93 -9.87
C MET A 40 -15.42 16.69 -9.39
N GLY A 41 -14.43 16.01 -8.84
CA GLY A 41 -13.25 16.65 -8.22
C GLY A 41 -13.52 17.24 -6.83
N VAL A 42 -14.68 16.98 -6.24
CA VAL A 42 -15.04 17.45 -4.90
C VAL A 42 -14.46 16.50 -3.84
N GLN A 43 -13.50 16.99 -3.07
CA GLN A 43 -12.83 16.24 -2.01
C GLN A 43 -13.62 16.34 -0.70
N ILE A 44 -14.32 15.26 -0.33
CA ILE A 44 -14.96 15.14 0.99
C ILE A 44 -13.94 14.49 1.96
N PRO A 45 -13.66 15.10 3.13
CA PRO A 45 -12.68 14.58 4.08
C PRO A 45 -13.12 13.24 4.67
N ARG A 46 -12.15 12.31 4.88
CA ARG A 46 -12.44 10.95 5.32
C ARG A 46 -11.21 10.23 5.89
N PHE A 47 -11.45 9.22 6.74
CA PHE A 47 -10.41 8.31 7.23
C PHE A 47 -10.77 6.83 7.04
N CYS A 48 -12.00 6.42 7.32
CA CYS A 48 -12.38 5.01 7.23
C CYS A 48 -12.69 4.53 5.82
N ASP A 49 -13.07 5.42 4.92
CA ASP A 49 -13.39 5.07 3.55
C ASP A 49 -12.16 4.69 2.74
N HIS A 50 -12.29 3.62 1.95
CA HIS A 50 -11.30 3.16 0.98
C HIS A 50 -12.03 2.50 -0.18
N PRO A 51 -11.65 2.78 -1.46
CA PRO A 51 -12.36 2.24 -2.63
C PRO A 51 -12.47 0.72 -2.67
N LEU A 52 -11.45 0.03 -2.18
CA LEU A 52 -11.32 -1.43 -2.21
C LEU A 52 -11.82 -2.13 -0.93
N LEU A 53 -12.45 -1.41 0.00
CA LEU A 53 -13.02 -1.98 1.23
C LEU A 53 -14.50 -1.66 1.35
N ASP A 54 -15.26 -2.59 1.92
CA ASP A 54 -16.69 -2.38 2.17
C ASP A 54 -16.94 -1.11 2.99
N PRO A 55 -17.98 -0.35 2.68
CA PRO A 55 -18.34 0.85 3.44
C PRO A 55 -18.65 0.55 4.91
N VAL A 56 -18.16 1.38 5.85
CA VAL A 56 -18.37 1.15 7.29
C VAL A 56 -18.90 2.39 8.05
N GLY A 57 -18.62 3.60 7.57
CA GLY A 57 -19.06 4.83 8.23
C GLY A 57 -18.51 5.04 9.65
N ALA A 58 -17.33 4.48 9.98
CA ALA A 58 -16.78 4.45 11.34
C ALA A 58 -16.28 5.82 11.82
N CYS A 59 -15.49 6.54 10.99
CA CYS A 59 -14.85 7.79 11.41
C CYS A 59 -15.77 9.00 11.45
N ARG A 60 -16.86 8.98 10.71
CA ARG A 60 -17.85 10.07 10.60
C ARG A 60 -17.29 11.40 10.04
N GLN A 61 -16.10 11.42 9.47
CA GLN A 61 -15.50 12.64 8.94
C GLN A 61 -16.16 13.12 7.64
N CYS A 62 -16.76 12.22 6.87
CA CYS A 62 -17.34 12.48 5.55
C CYS A 62 -18.84 12.93 5.60
N LEU A 63 -19.22 13.62 6.64
CA LEU A 63 -20.60 14.09 6.80
C LEU A 63 -20.92 15.18 5.77
N VAL A 64 -22.05 15.01 5.07
CA VAL A 64 -22.63 15.96 4.11
C VAL A 64 -24.09 16.21 4.46
N GLU A 65 -24.64 17.34 4.07
CA GLU A 65 -26.06 17.61 4.17
C GLU A 65 -26.77 17.06 2.92
N VAL A 66 -27.87 16.35 3.13
CA VAL A 66 -28.74 15.85 2.07
C VAL A 66 -30.12 16.45 2.27
N GLU A 67 -30.66 17.11 1.25
CA GLU A 67 -31.98 17.71 1.33
C GLU A 67 -33.06 16.69 1.75
N GLY A 68 -33.97 17.10 2.62
CA GLY A 68 -34.99 16.22 3.19
C GLY A 68 -34.49 15.36 4.37
N GLN A 69 -33.19 15.35 4.67
CA GLN A 69 -32.67 14.65 5.85
C GLN A 69 -32.53 15.59 7.05
N ARG A 70 -32.86 15.09 8.24
CA ARG A 70 -32.83 15.89 9.48
C ARG A 70 -31.42 16.13 10.04
N LYS A 71 -30.46 15.31 9.65
CA LYS A 71 -29.06 15.32 10.14
C LYS A 71 -28.08 15.05 9.01
N PRO A 72 -26.87 15.56 9.09
CA PRO A 72 -25.81 15.21 8.12
C PRO A 72 -25.60 13.70 8.00
N MET A 73 -25.45 13.24 6.76
CA MET A 73 -25.29 11.84 6.36
C MET A 73 -23.82 11.53 6.08
N ALA A 74 -23.40 10.28 6.32
CA ALA A 74 -22.06 9.85 5.97
C ALA A 74 -21.99 9.51 4.47
N SER A 75 -21.36 10.35 3.66
CA SER A 75 -21.30 10.19 2.21
C SER A 75 -20.65 8.86 1.75
N CYS A 76 -19.76 8.29 2.58
CA CYS A 76 -19.10 7.01 2.30
C CYS A 76 -19.99 5.76 2.50
N THR A 77 -21.20 5.92 3.02
CA THR A 77 -22.19 4.84 3.23
C THR A 77 -23.56 5.18 2.68
N THR A 78 -23.70 6.34 2.08
CA THR A 78 -24.98 6.80 1.50
C THR A 78 -24.97 6.53 0.01
N THR A 79 -25.87 5.67 -0.45
CA THR A 79 -26.05 5.37 -1.88
C THR A 79 -26.84 6.48 -2.55
N VAL A 80 -26.44 6.85 -3.76
CA VAL A 80 -27.15 7.84 -4.59
C VAL A 80 -28.53 7.32 -4.96
N ILE A 81 -29.54 8.18 -4.81
CA ILE A 81 -30.91 7.97 -5.30
C ILE A 81 -31.28 9.05 -6.32
N PRO A 82 -32.28 8.81 -7.19
CA PRO A 82 -32.71 9.80 -8.18
C PRO A 82 -33.07 11.15 -7.55
N ASP A 83 -32.62 12.24 -8.20
CA ASP A 83 -32.87 13.63 -7.82
C ASP A 83 -32.38 14.02 -6.43
N MET A 84 -31.45 13.25 -5.84
CA MET A 84 -30.81 13.59 -4.57
C MET A 84 -30.07 14.92 -4.68
N VAL A 85 -30.26 15.80 -3.72
CA VAL A 85 -29.50 17.05 -3.59
C VAL A 85 -28.59 16.97 -2.38
N VAL A 86 -27.29 17.13 -2.61
CA VAL A 86 -26.22 16.99 -1.61
C VAL A 86 -25.44 18.29 -1.51
N HIS A 87 -25.22 18.75 -0.29
CA HIS A 87 -24.40 19.91 0.03
C HIS A 87 -23.19 19.46 0.85
N THR A 88 -21.99 19.71 0.32
CA THR A 88 -20.72 19.39 0.99
C THR A 88 -20.29 20.53 1.91
N GLN A 89 -19.09 20.46 2.47
CA GLN A 89 -18.50 21.53 3.28
C GLN A 89 -18.33 22.86 2.51
N PHE A 90 -18.47 22.85 1.20
CA PHE A 90 -18.32 24.05 0.38
C PHE A 90 -19.64 24.84 0.23
N SER A 91 -20.79 24.18 0.37
CA SER A 91 -22.10 24.82 0.20
C SER A 91 -23.00 24.69 1.43
N SER A 92 -22.63 23.90 2.46
CA SER A 92 -23.40 23.72 3.69
C SER A 92 -22.60 24.05 4.94
N GLU A 93 -23.06 25.04 5.70
CA GLU A 93 -22.52 25.36 7.02
C GLU A 93 -22.71 24.19 8.01
N ALA A 94 -23.80 23.42 7.89
CA ALA A 94 -24.05 22.26 8.74
C ALA A 94 -23.04 21.14 8.50
N ALA A 95 -22.70 20.87 7.21
CA ALA A 95 -21.69 19.89 6.85
C ALA A 95 -20.28 20.34 7.32
N ASP A 96 -19.89 21.59 7.06
CA ASP A 96 -18.59 22.13 7.49
C ASP A 96 -18.45 22.07 9.02
N LYS A 97 -19.46 22.53 9.76
CA LYS A 97 -19.47 22.47 11.23
C LYS A 97 -19.36 21.04 11.75
N ALA A 98 -20.08 20.10 11.14
CA ALA A 98 -20.03 18.69 11.54
C ALA A 98 -18.64 18.09 11.29
N GLN A 99 -18.03 18.32 10.12
CA GLN A 99 -16.70 17.85 9.80
C GLN A 99 -15.62 18.45 10.71
N ARG A 100 -15.66 19.75 11.00
CA ARG A 100 -14.76 20.41 11.97
C ARG A 100 -14.91 19.84 13.37
N GLY A 101 -16.14 19.54 13.79
CA GLY A 101 -16.40 18.92 15.08
C GLY A 101 -15.83 17.50 15.19
N VAL A 102 -15.97 16.69 14.14
CA VAL A 102 -15.37 15.35 14.10
C VAL A 102 -13.85 15.45 14.11
N MET A 103 -13.26 16.36 13.34
CA MET A 103 -11.81 16.60 13.35
C MET A 103 -11.31 16.97 14.75
N GLU A 104 -12.02 17.85 15.45
CA GLU A 104 -11.70 18.21 16.84
C GLU A 104 -11.73 16.99 17.77
N LEU A 105 -12.76 16.12 17.66
CA LEU A 105 -12.84 14.88 18.44
C LEU A 105 -11.67 13.91 18.14
N LEU A 106 -11.24 13.81 16.90
CA LEU A 106 -10.08 12.99 16.52
C LEU A 106 -8.76 13.54 17.08
N LEU A 107 -8.65 14.87 17.19
CA LEU A 107 -7.43 15.53 17.67
C LEU A 107 -7.32 15.62 19.20
N ILE A 108 -8.43 15.53 19.94
CA ILE A 108 -8.46 15.64 21.41
C ILE A 108 -7.39 14.75 22.07
N ASN A 109 -7.33 13.47 21.70
CA ASN A 109 -6.39 12.51 22.29
C ASN A 109 -5.20 12.19 21.35
N HIS A 110 -5.17 12.73 20.13
CA HIS A 110 -4.06 12.46 19.22
C HIS A 110 -2.77 13.10 19.76
N PRO A 111 -1.64 12.33 19.87
CA PRO A 111 -0.42 12.85 20.46
C PRO A 111 0.27 13.87 19.54
N LEU A 112 1.06 14.77 20.13
CA LEU A 112 1.87 15.75 19.39
C LEU A 112 3.17 15.12 18.84
N ASP A 113 3.07 13.95 18.24
CA ASP A 113 4.18 13.12 17.81
C ASP A 113 4.63 13.39 16.35
N CYS A 114 4.05 14.35 15.64
CA CYS A 114 4.39 14.58 14.23
C CYS A 114 5.89 14.63 13.93
N PRO A 115 6.75 15.25 14.77
CA PRO A 115 8.19 15.27 14.55
C PRO A 115 8.87 13.90 14.61
N ILE A 116 8.30 12.95 15.34
CA ILE A 116 8.83 11.58 15.51
C ILE A 116 7.95 10.50 14.87
N CYS A 117 6.90 10.88 14.15
CA CYS A 117 5.98 9.98 13.48
C CYS A 117 6.41 9.72 12.04
N ASP A 118 6.61 8.46 11.65
CA ASP A 118 7.02 8.10 10.28
C ASP A 118 6.00 8.46 9.20
N LYS A 119 4.74 8.71 9.55
CA LYS A 119 3.71 9.22 8.66
C LYS A 119 3.74 10.75 8.50
N GLY A 120 4.55 11.46 9.29
CA GLY A 120 4.67 12.93 9.23
C GLY A 120 5.14 13.40 7.86
N GLY A 121 4.38 14.32 7.22
CA GLY A 121 4.62 14.81 5.86
C GLY A 121 3.83 14.11 4.76
N GLU A 122 3.22 12.94 5.05
CA GLU A 122 2.30 12.22 4.15
C GLU A 122 1.03 11.77 4.90
N CYS A 123 0.69 12.44 5.99
CA CYS A 123 -0.38 12.04 6.89
C CYS A 123 -1.72 12.67 6.50
N PRO A 124 -2.74 11.87 6.11
CA PRO A 124 -4.08 12.40 5.85
C PRO A 124 -4.67 13.19 7.03
N LEU A 125 -4.36 12.82 8.30
CA LEU A 125 -4.84 13.58 9.44
C LEU A 125 -4.22 15.00 9.50
N GLN A 126 -2.92 15.15 9.20
CA GLN A 126 -2.30 16.47 9.11
C GLN A 126 -2.96 17.31 8.01
N ASN A 127 -3.11 16.75 6.81
CA ASN A 127 -3.68 17.47 5.68
C ASN A 127 -5.13 17.89 5.94
N GLN A 128 -5.96 16.98 6.48
CA GLN A 128 -7.35 17.28 6.78
C GLN A 128 -7.51 18.18 8.02
N ALA A 129 -6.62 18.14 9.00
CA ALA A 129 -6.60 19.09 10.10
C ALA A 129 -6.30 20.51 9.62
N MET A 130 -5.43 20.67 8.61
CA MET A 130 -5.14 21.97 8.00
C MET A 130 -6.29 22.50 7.13
N SER A 131 -6.95 21.63 6.36
CA SER A 131 -8.03 22.05 5.44
C SER A 131 -9.41 22.15 6.09
N ASN A 132 -9.73 21.28 7.04
CA ASN A 132 -11.06 21.14 7.64
C ASN A 132 -11.06 21.23 9.18
N GLY A 133 -9.92 21.51 9.81
CA GLY A 133 -9.78 21.64 11.25
C GLY A 133 -9.93 23.08 11.77
N ARG A 134 -9.71 23.23 13.06
CA ARG A 134 -9.57 24.53 13.72
C ARG A 134 -8.09 24.81 14.00
N PRO A 135 -7.62 26.05 13.92
CA PRO A 135 -6.23 26.40 14.23
C PRO A 135 -5.92 26.29 15.72
N GLU A 136 -6.92 26.34 16.58
CA GLU A 136 -6.80 26.33 18.04
C GLU A 136 -7.57 25.16 18.64
N THR A 137 -7.06 24.65 19.77
CA THR A 137 -7.76 23.63 20.57
C THR A 137 -8.50 24.26 21.74
N ARG A 138 -9.69 23.72 22.04
CA ARG A 138 -10.47 24.05 23.24
C ARG A 138 -10.29 23.00 24.34
N PHE A 139 -9.46 21.98 24.08
CA PHE A 139 -9.25 20.89 25.01
C PHE A 139 -8.14 21.28 26.01
N GLU A 140 -8.52 21.36 27.27
CA GLU A 140 -7.65 21.78 28.39
C GLU A 140 -7.21 20.61 29.28
N ASP A 141 -7.75 19.39 29.04
CA ASP A 141 -7.47 18.20 29.85
C ASP A 141 -6.25 17.43 29.31
N VAL A 142 -5.84 16.41 30.04
CA VAL A 142 -4.69 15.56 29.69
C VAL A 142 -5.10 14.55 28.62
N LYS A 143 -4.29 14.43 27.56
CA LYS A 143 -4.47 13.41 26.52
C LYS A 143 -4.25 12.01 27.10
N ARG A 144 -5.04 11.05 26.64
CA ARG A 144 -4.88 9.63 27.00
C ARG A 144 -3.52 9.12 26.52
N THR A 145 -2.89 8.30 27.36
CA THR A 145 -1.60 7.66 27.05
C THR A 145 -1.75 6.14 27.07
N PHE A 146 -0.98 5.48 26.21
CA PHE A 146 -0.88 4.03 26.11
C PHE A 146 0.58 3.62 26.01
N PRO A 147 0.95 2.39 26.40
CA PRO A 147 2.28 1.85 26.06
C PRO A 147 2.53 1.95 24.56
N LYS A 148 3.71 2.49 24.17
CA LYS A 148 4.07 2.68 22.76
C LYS A 148 5.58 2.67 22.51
N PRO A 149 6.01 2.15 21.35
CA PRO A 149 5.23 1.32 20.43
C PRO A 149 5.08 -0.11 20.95
N ILE A 150 4.08 -0.82 20.43
CA ILE A 150 3.89 -2.25 20.67
C ILE A 150 4.37 -2.99 19.42
N ASN A 151 5.25 -3.98 19.60
CA ASN A 151 5.61 -4.90 18.52
C ASN A 151 4.48 -5.91 18.35
N ILE A 152 3.72 -5.79 17.26
CA ILE A 152 2.68 -6.79 16.92
C ILE A 152 3.21 -7.88 16.00
N SER A 153 4.34 -7.63 15.33
CA SER A 153 5.16 -8.62 14.62
C SER A 153 6.60 -8.13 14.51
N SER A 154 7.49 -8.94 13.94
CA SER A 154 8.86 -8.51 13.62
C SER A 154 8.93 -7.35 12.61
N GLN A 155 7.88 -7.15 11.83
CA GLN A 155 7.82 -6.18 10.73
C GLN A 155 6.95 -4.96 11.05
N VAL A 156 5.96 -5.09 11.94
CA VAL A 156 4.94 -4.07 12.18
C VAL A 156 4.89 -3.64 13.64
N LEU A 157 4.94 -2.33 13.83
CA LEU A 157 4.77 -1.66 15.11
C LEU A 157 3.40 -0.99 15.19
N LEU A 158 2.77 -1.03 16.35
CA LEU A 158 1.51 -0.36 16.64
C LEU A 158 1.69 0.72 17.71
N ASP A 159 1.26 1.93 17.40
CA ASP A 159 1.11 3.05 18.33
C ASP A 159 -0.39 3.36 18.50
N ARG A 160 -0.97 2.96 19.62
CA ARG A 160 -2.41 3.12 19.88
C ARG A 160 -2.84 4.55 20.07
N GLU A 161 -1.96 5.42 20.57
CA GLU A 161 -2.27 6.84 20.75
C GLU A 161 -2.51 7.55 19.44
N ARG A 162 -1.82 7.15 18.37
CA ARG A 162 -1.98 7.73 17.03
C ARG A 162 -3.17 7.19 16.26
N CYS A 163 -3.80 6.12 16.76
CA CYS A 163 -4.90 5.45 16.07
C CYS A 163 -6.17 6.31 16.10
N VAL A 164 -6.80 6.51 14.92
CA VAL A 164 -8.07 7.21 14.76
C VAL A 164 -9.27 6.24 14.65
N LEU A 165 -9.08 4.97 14.97
CA LEU A 165 -10.10 3.91 14.98
C LEU A 165 -10.91 3.83 13.68
N CYS A 166 -10.27 4.05 12.53
CA CYS A 166 -10.91 4.01 11.22
C CYS A 166 -11.21 2.60 10.71
N ALA A 167 -10.69 1.57 11.36
CA ALA A 167 -10.88 0.17 11.02
C ALA A 167 -10.43 -0.24 9.59
N ARG A 168 -9.58 0.54 8.90
CA ARG A 168 -9.06 0.12 7.59
C ARG A 168 -8.20 -1.14 7.69
N CYS A 169 -7.31 -1.21 8.70
CA CYS A 169 -6.40 -2.35 8.88
C CYS A 169 -7.16 -3.64 9.21
N THR A 170 -8.16 -3.58 10.08
CA THR A 170 -8.96 -4.76 10.46
C THR A 170 -9.82 -5.25 9.30
N ARG A 171 -10.43 -4.33 8.53
CA ARG A 171 -11.20 -4.68 7.33
C ARG A 171 -10.30 -5.23 6.21
N PHE A 172 -9.14 -4.64 5.97
CA PHE A 172 -8.17 -5.19 5.04
C PHE A 172 -7.79 -6.63 5.42
N SER A 173 -7.44 -6.85 6.70
CA SER A 173 -7.06 -8.17 7.20
C SER A 173 -8.16 -9.21 6.98
N ALA A 174 -9.42 -8.84 7.24
CA ALA A 174 -10.55 -9.73 7.09
C ALA A 174 -11.06 -9.89 5.64
N GLN A 175 -11.20 -8.77 4.89
CA GLN A 175 -11.87 -8.78 3.57
C GLN A 175 -10.93 -9.10 2.41
N ILE A 176 -9.69 -8.63 2.48
CA ILE A 176 -8.70 -8.76 1.39
C ILE A 176 -7.69 -9.88 1.68
N ALA A 177 -7.04 -9.83 2.84
CA ALA A 177 -6.00 -10.81 3.18
C ALA A 177 -6.58 -12.18 3.60
N GLY A 178 -7.81 -12.20 4.14
CA GLY A 178 -8.46 -13.42 4.62
C GLY A 178 -7.85 -13.99 5.91
N ASP A 179 -7.02 -13.20 6.60
CA ASP A 179 -6.32 -13.58 7.85
C ASP A 179 -6.52 -12.50 8.93
N PRO A 180 -7.64 -12.54 9.68
CA PRO A 180 -8.07 -11.53 10.64
C PRO A 180 -7.27 -11.55 11.95
N PHE A 181 -5.94 -11.40 11.88
CA PHE A 181 -5.05 -11.37 13.07
C PHE A 181 -5.03 -10.02 13.78
N ILE A 182 -5.58 -8.96 13.20
CA ILE A 182 -5.67 -7.63 13.79
C ILE A 182 -7.13 -7.20 13.86
N GLU A 183 -7.60 -6.88 15.04
CA GLU A 183 -9.02 -6.63 15.30
C GLU A 183 -9.26 -5.39 16.18
N LEU A 184 -10.54 -5.03 16.34
CA LEU A 184 -10.97 -4.04 17.31
C LEU A 184 -11.22 -4.75 18.63
N LEU A 185 -10.45 -4.40 19.64
CA LEU A 185 -10.55 -4.89 21.00
C LEU A 185 -11.30 -3.87 21.86
N GLU A 186 -11.97 -4.34 22.90
CA GLU A 186 -12.76 -3.52 23.82
C GLU A 186 -13.94 -2.79 23.12
N ARG A 187 -14.56 -1.86 23.80
CA ARG A 187 -15.69 -1.08 23.27
C ARG A 187 -15.79 0.32 23.88
N GLY A 188 -16.53 1.18 23.21
CA GLY A 188 -16.74 2.56 23.66
C GLY A 188 -15.42 3.32 23.76
N ALA A 189 -15.23 4.06 24.85
CA ALA A 189 -14.03 4.87 25.05
C ALA A 189 -12.73 4.06 25.20
N LEU A 190 -12.83 2.77 25.49
CA LEU A 190 -11.67 1.86 25.64
C LEU A 190 -11.33 1.13 24.35
N GLN A 191 -12.13 1.28 23.29
CA GLN A 191 -11.91 0.58 22.04
C GLN A 191 -10.53 0.87 21.46
N GLN A 192 -9.83 -0.16 21.03
CA GLN A 192 -8.48 -0.11 20.49
C GLN A 192 -8.30 -1.12 19.35
N VAL A 193 -7.38 -0.84 18.46
CA VAL A 193 -6.85 -1.83 17.53
C VAL A 193 -5.79 -2.67 18.24
N GLY A 194 -5.78 -3.97 18.01
CA GLY A 194 -4.80 -4.87 18.61
C GLY A 194 -4.82 -6.26 18.01
N ILE A 195 -4.04 -7.13 18.62
CA ILE A 195 -3.94 -8.57 18.31
C ILE A 195 -4.33 -9.35 19.56
N ALA A 196 -4.70 -10.62 19.39
CA ALA A 196 -4.96 -11.52 20.51
C ALA A 196 -3.66 -11.73 21.32
N PRO A 197 -3.74 -11.81 22.65
CA PRO A 197 -2.57 -12.08 23.48
C PRO A 197 -1.88 -13.40 23.09
N GLY A 198 -0.58 -13.35 22.85
CA GLY A 198 0.21 -14.53 22.45
C GLY A 198 0.14 -14.89 20.96
N GLU A 199 -0.71 -14.24 20.19
CA GLU A 199 -0.85 -14.46 18.74
C GLU A 199 -0.22 -13.30 17.96
N PRO A 200 1.03 -13.42 17.47
CA PRO A 200 1.66 -12.37 16.70
C PRO A 200 0.97 -12.16 15.35
N PHE A 201 1.03 -10.95 14.82
CA PHE A 201 0.47 -10.61 13.51
C PHE A 201 1.32 -11.23 12.38
N GLN A 202 1.08 -12.51 12.08
CA GLN A 202 1.85 -13.31 11.10
C GLN A 202 1.21 -13.36 9.70
N SER A 203 0.37 -12.41 9.35
CA SER A 203 -0.16 -12.30 7.99
C SER A 203 0.97 -12.11 6.98
N TYR A 204 0.93 -12.87 5.87
CA TYR A 204 1.86 -12.68 4.74
C TYR A 204 1.64 -11.34 4.00
N PHE A 205 0.56 -10.64 4.33
CA PHE A 205 0.14 -9.36 3.77
C PHE A 205 0.14 -8.23 4.80
N SER A 206 0.78 -8.43 5.95
CA SER A 206 0.73 -7.50 7.10
C SER A 206 1.17 -6.08 6.74
N GLY A 207 2.10 -5.92 5.82
CA GLY A 207 2.61 -4.63 5.39
C GLY A 207 1.60 -3.71 4.70
N ASN A 208 0.51 -4.27 4.15
CA ASN A 208 -0.56 -3.45 3.59
C ASN A 208 -1.31 -2.68 4.68
N THR A 209 -1.38 -3.22 5.90
CA THR A 209 -1.98 -2.50 7.03
C THR A 209 -1.20 -1.22 7.39
N VAL A 210 0.13 -1.22 7.18
CA VAL A 210 0.98 -0.04 7.33
C VAL A 210 0.69 0.99 6.22
N GLN A 211 0.54 0.54 4.98
CA GLN A 211 0.27 1.41 3.84
C GLN A 211 -1.12 2.05 3.93
N ILE A 212 -2.15 1.24 4.20
CA ILE A 212 -3.54 1.69 4.25
C ILE A 212 -3.87 2.53 5.49
N CYS A 213 -3.05 2.44 6.55
CA CYS A 213 -3.24 3.23 7.75
C CYS A 213 -3.11 4.74 7.45
N PRO A 214 -4.17 5.54 7.68
CA PRO A 214 -4.16 6.96 7.33
C PRO A 214 -3.31 7.81 8.28
N VAL A 215 -2.81 7.22 9.35
CA VAL A 215 -2.00 7.88 10.38
C VAL A 215 -0.77 7.03 10.72
N GLY A 216 0.09 7.50 11.60
CA GLY A 216 1.29 6.77 12.06
C GLY A 216 1.02 5.75 13.16
N ALA A 217 -0.20 5.17 13.23
CA ALA A 217 -0.52 4.14 14.21
C ALA A 217 0.16 2.80 13.87
N LEU A 218 0.10 2.37 12.61
CA LEU A 218 0.83 1.21 12.11
C LEU A 218 2.02 1.68 11.30
N THR A 219 3.21 1.21 11.65
CA THR A 219 4.48 1.59 11.01
C THR A 219 5.36 0.37 10.78
N GLY A 220 6.16 0.41 9.71
CA GLY A 220 7.10 -0.66 9.40
C GLY A 220 8.41 -0.50 10.16
N THR A 221 8.86 -1.56 10.84
CA THR A 221 10.10 -1.57 11.64
C THR A 221 11.31 -1.15 10.80
N ALA A 222 11.40 -1.64 9.56
CA ALA A 222 12.54 -1.38 8.69
C ALA A 222 12.66 0.09 8.24
N TYR A 223 11.55 0.82 8.19
CA TYR A 223 11.52 2.24 7.77
C TYR A 223 11.62 3.22 8.93
N ARG A 224 11.31 2.78 10.14
CA ARG A 224 11.21 3.64 11.32
C ARG A 224 12.42 4.55 11.50
N PHE A 225 12.19 5.87 11.55
CA PHE A 225 13.20 6.92 11.73
C PHE A 225 14.28 6.99 10.64
N ARG A 226 14.04 6.41 9.45
CA ARG A 226 15.05 6.37 8.37
C ARG A 226 15.03 7.58 7.46
N ALA A 227 13.86 8.10 7.15
CA ALA A 227 13.70 9.24 6.24
C ALA A 227 12.35 9.94 6.46
N ARG A 228 12.21 11.13 5.87
CA ARG A 228 10.93 11.82 5.72
C ARG A 228 10.45 11.71 4.28
N PRO A 229 9.14 11.79 4.00
CA PRO A 229 8.63 11.68 2.64
C PRO A 229 9.25 12.68 1.67
N PHE A 230 9.52 13.91 2.11
CA PHE A 230 10.16 14.94 1.29
C PHE A 230 11.67 14.72 1.01
N ASP A 231 12.31 13.78 1.73
CA ASP A 231 13.68 13.33 1.48
C ASP A 231 13.77 12.22 0.46
N LEU A 232 12.64 11.65 0.07
CA LEU A 232 12.57 10.44 -0.76
C LEU A 232 12.38 10.80 -2.23
N VAL A 233 13.03 10.03 -3.07
CA VAL A 233 12.71 9.94 -4.49
C VAL A 233 11.87 8.69 -4.68
N SER A 234 10.69 8.85 -5.26
CA SER A 234 9.76 7.75 -5.54
C SER A 234 9.87 7.33 -6.99
N SER A 235 10.09 6.05 -7.24
CA SER A 235 10.16 5.49 -8.59
C SER A 235 9.17 4.34 -8.73
N PRO A 236 8.39 4.29 -9.84
CA PRO A 236 7.59 3.12 -10.16
C PRO A 236 8.52 1.93 -10.42
N SER A 237 8.13 0.76 -9.97
CA SER A 237 8.89 -0.47 -10.11
C SER A 237 7.96 -1.69 -10.16
N VAL A 238 8.52 -2.85 -10.47
CA VAL A 238 7.83 -4.13 -10.45
C VAL A 238 8.52 -5.04 -9.44
N CYS A 239 7.74 -5.85 -8.73
CA CYS A 239 8.27 -6.80 -7.76
C CYS A 239 9.02 -7.93 -8.48
N GLU A 240 10.27 -8.17 -8.09
CA GLU A 240 11.16 -9.17 -8.68
C GLU A 240 11.09 -10.55 -8.00
N HIS A 241 10.22 -10.75 -7.00
CA HIS A 241 10.29 -11.95 -6.16
C HIS A 241 9.49 -13.16 -6.66
N CYS A 242 8.50 -12.95 -7.52
CA CYS A 242 7.72 -14.03 -8.13
C CYS A 242 7.11 -13.58 -9.46
N ALA A 243 6.44 -14.51 -10.14
CA ALA A 243 5.85 -14.28 -11.45
C ALA A 243 4.57 -13.41 -11.45
N SER A 244 4.04 -13.03 -10.27
CA SER A 244 2.86 -12.15 -10.20
C SER A 244 3.12 -10.77 -10.80
N GLY A 245 4.37 -10.28 -10.76
CA GLY A 245 4.73 -9.01 -11.40
C GLY A 245 4.06 -7.79 -10.76
N CYS A 246 3.76 -7.83 -9.45
CA CYS A 246 3.06 -6.75 -8.74
C CYS A 246 3.71 -5.39 -8.99
N ALA A 247 2.89 -4.41 -9.35
CA ALA A 247 3.32 -3.01 -9.41
C ALA A 247 3.74 -2.53 -8.02
N GLN A 248 4.86 -1.81 -7.95
CA GLN A 248 5.40 -1.26 -6.72
C GLN A 248 5.85 0.18 -6.91
N ARG A 249 5.91 0.90 -5.82
CA ARG A 249 6.63 2.16 -5.68
C ARG A 249 7.84 1.93 -4.78
N THR A 250 9.01 2.15 -5.32
CA THR A 250 10.27 2.09 -4.57
C THR A 250 10.68 3.49 -4.15
N ASP A 251 10.69 3.73 -2.85
CA ASP A 251 11.11 4.99 -2.25
C ASP A 251 12.58 4.86 -1.82
N HIS A 252 13.45 5.70 -2.37
CA HIS A 252 14.89 5.65 -2.11
C HIS A 252 15.46 7.03 -1.77
N ARG A 253 16.62 7.02 -1.12
CA ARG A 253 17.37 8.21 -0.76
C ARG A 253 18.86 7.94 -0.95
N ARG A 254 19.55 8.79 -1.71
CA ARG A 254 21.01 8.68 -1.97
C ARG A 254 21.43 7.28 -2.43
N GLY A 255 20.69 6.70 -3.38
CA GLY A 255 20.98 5.38 -3.92
C GLY A 255 20.61 4.18 -3.03
N LYS A 256 20.03 4.41 -1.85
CA LYS A 256 19.58 3.36 -0.93
C LYS A 256 18.07 3.29 -0.87
N VAL A 257 17.50 2.10 -1.08
CA VAL A 257 16.07 1.86 -0.91
C VAL A 257 15.73 1.97 0.58
N MET A 258 14.74 2.79 0.89
CA MET A 258 14.25 3.03 2.24
C MET A 258 12.99 2.22 2.54
N ARG A 259 12.06 2.17 1.58
CA ARG A 259 10.83 1.37 1.66
C ARG A 259 10.30 1.04 0.28
N ARG A 260 9.46 0.01 0.21
CA ARG A 260 8.62 -0.30 -0.94
C ARG A 260 7.15 -0.27 -0.53
N LEU A 261 6.32 0.28 -1.39
CA LEU A 261 4.88 0.31 -1.25
C LEU A 261 4.27 -0.41 -2.46
N ALA A 262 3.07 -0.93 -2.32
CA ALA A 262 2.33 -1.40 -3.48
C ALA A 262 2.06 -0.21 -4.41
N GLY A 263 2.19 -0.42 -5.69
CA GLY A 263 1.72 0.48 -6.73
C GLY A 263 0.24 0.21 -6.99
N ASP A 264 -0.37 1.11 -7.74
CA ASP A 264 -1.75 0.99 -8.21
C ASP A 264 -1.74 0.33 -9.59
N ASP A 265 -2.24 -0.90 -9.65
CA ASP A 265 -2.42 -1.66 -10.89
C ASP A 265 -3.67 -2.53 -10.78
N PRO A 266 -4.83 -2.05 -11.30
CA PRO A 266 -6.11 -2.74 -11.19
C PRO A 266 -6.14 -4.14 -11.80
N GLU A 267 -5.27 -4.44 -12.78
CA GLU A 267 -5.26 -5.72 -13.48
C GLU A 267 -4.39 -6.77 -12.76
N ILE A 268 -3.38 -6.35 -11.99
CA ILE A 268 -2.37 -7.25 -11.42
C ILE A 268 -2.51 -7.40 -9.90
N ASN A 269 -2.48 -6.31 -9.16
CA ASN A 269 -2.39 -6.34 -7.69
C ASN A 269 -3.20 -5.24 -6.99
N GLU A 270 -4.05 -4.53 -7.72
CA GLU A 270 -4.76 -3.37 -7.18
C GLU A 270 -3.80 -2.44 -6.41
N GLU A 271 -3.99 -2.26 -5.11
CA GLU A 271 -3.09 -1.49 -4.24
C GLU A 271 -2.36 -2.37 -3.21
N TRP A 272 -2.25 -3.70 -3.46
CA TRP A 272 -1.75 -4.65 -2.47
C TRP A 272 -0.47 -5.34 -2.92
N ASN A 273 0.38 -5.71 -1.98
CA ASN A 273 1.51 -6.60 -2.21
C ASN A 273 1.80 -7.47 -0.98
N CYS A 274 2.51 -8.56 -1.19
CA CYS A 274 2.92 -9.42 -0.08
C CYS A 274 4.12 -8.82 0.69
N ASP A 275 4.32 -9.28 1.92
CA ASP A 275 5.39 -8.81 2.79
C ASP A 275 6.78 -9.09 2.23
N LYS A 276 6.94 -10.18 1.46
CA LYS A 276 8.19 -10.45 0.74
C LYS A 276 8.49 -9.35 -0.28
N GLY A 277 7.51 -8.96 -1.11
CA GLY A 277 7.66 -7.86 -2.05
C GLY A 277 7.97 -6.53 -1.37
N ARG A 278 7.36 -6.30 -0.22
CA ARG A 278 7.49 -5.05 0.54
C ARG A 278 8.82 -4.90 1.25
N TRP A 279 9.35 -5.94 1.88
CA TRP A 279 10.49 -5.84 2.80
C TRP A 279 11.76 -6.57 2.38
N ALA A 280 11.69 -7.53 1.45
CA ALA A 280 12.85 -8.32 1.09
C ALA A 280 13.92 -7.56 0.27
N PHE A 281 13.69 -6.30 -0.09
CA PHE A 281 14.68 -5.48 -0.81
C PHE A 281 16.02 -5.33 -0.06
N THR A 282 16.05 -5.60 1.24
CA THR A 282 17.26 -5.55 2.07
C THR A 282 18.36 -6.48 1.59
N TYR A 283 18.01 -7.58 0.86
CA TYR A 283 19.00 -8.50 0.29
C TYR A 283 19.99 -7.81 -0.67
N THR A 284 19.62 -6.67 -1.25
CA THR A 284 20.47 -5.93 -2.18
C THR A 284 21.67 -5.26 -1.51
N THR A 285 21.66 -5.12 -0.18
CA THR A 285 22.65 -4.38 0.59
C THR A 285 23.27 -5.18 1.74
N VAL A 286 23.09 -6.51 1.77
CA VAL A 286 23.74 -7.37 2.77
C VAL A 286 25.26 -7.44 2.54
N GLY A 287 26.02 -7.58 3.63
CA GLY A 287 27.48 -7.45 3.59
C GLY A 287 28.23 -8.59 2.88
N ASP A 288 27.57 -9.75 2.72
CA ASP A 288 28.11 -10.93 2.03
C ASP A 288 27.78 -10.96 0.52
N ARG A 289 27.19 -9.87 0.00
CA ARG A 289 26.86 -9.78 -1.42
C ARG A 289 28.12 -9.68 -2.27
N ILE A 290 28.19 -10.48 -3.34
CA ILE A 290 29.25 -10.42 -4.34
C ILE A 290 29.12 -9.08 -5.09
N THR A 291 30.16 -8.25 -5.01
CA THR A 291 30.21 -6.90 -5.63
C THR A 291 31.16 -6.79 -6.79
N THR A 292 32.03 -7.79 -6.98
CA THR A 292 33.01 -7.88 -8.09
C THR A 292 33.00 -9.29 -8.66
N PRO A 293 33.40 -9.49 -9.95
CA PRO A 293 33.62 -10.81 -10.47
C PRO A 293 34.65 -11.58 -9.64
N LEU A 294 34.42 -12.87 -9.47
CA LEU A 294 35.33 -13.78 -8.77
C LEU A 294 35.75 -14.89 -9.71
N ILE A 295 37.03 -15.19 -9.73
CA ILE A 295 37.58 -16.37 -10.43
C ILE A 295 38.26 -17.33 -9.44
N ARG A 296 38.28 -18.61 -9.75
CA ARG A 296 38.96 -19.63 -8.93
C ARG A 296 40.40 -19.83 -9.42
N GLU A 297 41.33 -19.61 -8.51
CA GLU A 297 42.77 -19.84 -8.73
C GLU A 297 43.32 -20.62 -7.53
N ASP A 298 44.01 -21.69 -7.76
CA ASP A 298 44.57 -22.60 -6.74
C ASP A 298 43.53 -23.03 -5.65
N GLY A 299 42.28 -23.28 -6.09
CA GLY A 299 41.17 -23.71 -5.21
C GLY A 299 40.49 -22.60 -4.49
N ALA A 300 41.00 -21.37 -4.43
CA ALA A 300 40.42 -20.21 -3.76
C ALA A 300 39.74 -19.23 -4.74
N LEU A 301 38.66 -18.56 -4.29
CA LEU A 301 38.04 -17.48 -5.05
C LEU A 301 38.79 -16.17 -4.78
N ARG A 302 39.18 -15.46 -5.83
CA ARG A 302 39.76 -14.12 -5.77
C ARG A 302 38.99 -13.11 -6.63
N PRO A 303 39.00 -11.82 -6.28
CA PRO A 303 38.48 -10.77 -7.14
C PRO A 303 39.20 -10.71 -8.50
N ALA A 304 38.44 -10.45 -9.57
CA ALA A 304 38.92 -10.32 -10.92
C ALA A 304 38.27 -9.13 -11.62
N SER A 305 38.93 -8.65 -12.70
CA SER A 305 38.31 -7.71 -13.62
C SER A 305 37.22 -8.39 -14.44
N TRP A 306 36.26 -7.64 -14.98
CA TRP A 306 35.27 -8.17 -15.91
C TRP A 306 35.91 -8.83 -17.15
N SER A 307 36.93 -8.21 -17.70
CA SER A 307 37.65 -8.75 -18.86
C SER A 307 38.28 -10.12 -18.56
N GLU A 308 38.95 -10.24 -17.43
CA GLU A 308 39.54 -11.49 -16.97
C GLU A 308 38.48 -12.57 -16.71
N ALA A 309 37.41 -12.22 -15.96
CA ALA A 309 36.34 -13.16 -15.66
C ALA A 309 35.62 -13.67 -16.92
N LEU A 310 35.35 -12.80 -17.88
CA LEU A 310 34.73 -13.17 -19.15
C LEU A 310 35.66 -14.05 -20.00
N THR A 311 36.98 -13.81 -19.98
CA THR A 311 37.96 -14.66 -20.68
C THR A 311 37.97 -16.08 -20.09
N VAL A 312 38.00 -16.19 -18.74
CA VAL A 312 37.98 -17.50 -18.07
C VAL A 312 36.65 -18.22 -18.32
N ALA A 313 35.52 -17.50 -18.18
CA ALA A 313 34.20 -18.09 -18.44
C ALA A 313 34.04 -18.53 -19.90
N GLY A 314 34.45 -17.70 -20.86
CA GLY A 314 34.42 -18.04 -22.30
C GLY A 314 35.27 -19.26 -22.65
N ALA A 315 36.49 -19.36 -22.13
CA ALA A 315 37.33 -20.52 -22.32
C ALA A 315 36.69 -21.80 -21.73
N GLY A 316 36.10 -21.72 -20.53
CA GLY A 316 35.41 -22.84 -19.90
C GLY A 316 34.18 -23.30 -20.69
N LEU A 317 33.36 -22.38 -21.16
CA LEU A 317 32.17 -22.68 -21.96
C LEU A 317 32.54 -23.28 -23.34
N LEU A 318 33.59 -22.77 -23.99
CA LEU A 318 34.09 -23.34 -25.25
C LEU A 318 34.62 -24.76 -25.05
N ALA A 319 35.31 -25.04 -23.95
CA ALA A 319 35.80 -26.36 -23.63
C ALA A 319 34.70 -27.38 -23.32
N ALA A 320 33.63 -26.93 -22.63
CA ALA A 320 32.49 -27.77 -22.31
C ALA A 320 31.55 -27.99 -23.52
N GLY A 321 31.42 -27.02 -24.41
CA GLY A 321 30.58 -27.12 -25.61
C GLY A 321 29.13 -27.52 -25.27
N THR A 322 28.65 -28.59 -25.93
CA THR A 322 27.28 -29.12 -25.74
C THR A 322 27.04 -29.73 -24.36
N ASP A 323 28.06 -30.01 -23.57
CA ASP A 323 27.92 -30.55 -22.20
C ASP A 323 27.61 -29.44 -21.17
N THR A 324 27.17 -28.27 -21.65
CA THR A 324 26.78 -27.13 -20.81
C THR A 324 25.28 -27.12 -20.58
N GLY A 325 24.86 -27.01 -19.32
CA GLY A 325 23.48 -26.76 -18.93
C GLY A 325 23.27 -25.28 -18.56
N VAL A 326 22.08 -24.74 -18.85
CA VAL A 326 21.67 -23.37 -18.51
C VAL A 326 20.47 -23.38 -17.56
N LEU A 327 20.66 -22.82 -16.37
CA LEU A 327 19.59 -22.66 -15.38
C LEU A 327 19.23 -21.17 -15.23
N VAL A 328 18.03 -20.83 -15.69
CA VAL A 328 17.51 -19.45 -15.57
C VAL A 328 16.81 -19.29 -14.24
N GLY A 329 17.17 -18.25 -13.47
CA GLY A 329 16.55 -17.97 -12.19
C GLY A 329 15.12 -17.46 -12.33
N GLY A 330 14.24 -17.78 -11.36
CA GLY A 330 12.85 -17.34 -11.33
C GLY A 330 12.64 -15.83 -11.09
N ARG A 331 13.73 -15.05 -11.06
CA ARG A 331 13.71 -13.56 -10.98
C ARG A 331 14.16 -12.89 -12.27
N SER A 332 14.44 -13.66 -13.30
CA SER A 332 14.81 -13.15 -14.61
C SER A 332 13.59 -12.54 -15.31
N THR A 333 13.83 -11.47 -16.06
CA THR A 333 12.78 -10.92 -16.94
C THR A 333 12.54 -11.89 -18.12
N VAL A 334 11.41 -11.72 -18.83
CA VAL A 334 11.15 -12.50 -20.06
C VAL A 334 12.27 -12.30 -21.08
N GLN A 335 12.79 -11.08 -21.20
CA GLN A 335 13.89 -10.74 -22.09
C GLN A 335 15.18 -11.46 -21.70
N ASP A 336 15.52 -11.50 -20.42
CA ASP A 336 16.71 -12.24 -19.93
C ASP A 336 16.57 -13.74 -20.16
N ALA A 337 15.41 -14.32 -19.83
CA ALA A 337 15.13 -15.74 -20.03
C ALA A 337 15.24 -16.12 -21.53
N TYR A 338 14.69 -15.28 -22.41
CA TYR A 338 14.82 -15.45 -23.84
C TYR A 338 16.27 -15.34 -24.31
N ALA A 339 17.04 -14.36 -23.80
CA ALA A 339 18.44 -14.18 -24.14
C ALA A 339 19.30 -15.40 -23.72
N TYR A 340 19.06 -15.94 -22.52
CA TYR A 340 19.71 -17.18 -22.07
C TYR A 340 19.34 -18.38 -22.94
N ALA A 341 18.07 -18.53 -23.31
CA ALA A 341 17.62 -19.60 -24.19
C ALA A 341 18.25 -19.50 -25.60
N LYS A 342 18.35 -18.27 -26.12
CA LYS A 342 19.02 -18.01 -27.41
C LYS A 342 20.50 -18.28 -27.32
N PHE A 343 21.19 -17.84 -26.28
CA PHE A 343 22.61 -18.09 -26.05
C PHE A 343 22.91 -19.60 -25.97
N ALA A 344 22.13 -20.36 -25.22
CA ALA A 344 22.28 -21.79 -25.09
C ALA A 344 22.20 -22.50 -26.46
N ARG A 345 21.17 -22.20 -27.26
CA ARG A 345 20.96 -22.88 -28.54
C ARG A 345 21.87 -22.42 -29.65
N MET A 346 22.16 -21.11 -29.74
CA MET A 346 22.91 -20.54 -30.86
C MET A 346 24.43 -20.53 -30.63
N VAL A 347 24.86 -20.39 -29.37
CA VAL A 347 26.31 -20.26 -29.04
C VAL A 347 26.85 -21.55 -28.45
N LEU A 348 26.14 -22.15 -27.49
CA LEU A 348 26.60 -23.39 -26.82
C LEU A 348 26.15 -24.67 -27.55
N GLY A 349 25.12 -24.59 -28.40
CA GLY A 349 24.60 -25.73 -29.14
C GLY A 349 23.87 -26.75 -28.31
N THR A 350 23.31 -26.33 -27.13
CA THR A 350 22.60 -27.21 -26.18
C THR A 350 21.15 -26.84 -26.03
N ASN A 351 20.29 -27.83 -25.75
CA ASN A 351 18.92 -27.67 -25.31
C ASN A 351 18.74 -27.95 -23.80
N ASP A 352 19.81 -28.19 -23.07
CA ASP A 352 19.77 -28.43 -21.61
C ASP A 352 19.54 -27.11 -20.88
N ILE A 353 18.27 -26.66 -20.91
CA ILE A 353 17.82 -25.39 -20.33
C ILE A 353 16.67 -25.69 -19.38
N ASP A 354 16.78 -25.21 -18.15
CA ASP A 354 15.70 -25.30 -17.15
C ASP A 354 15.53 -23.92 -16.44
N PHE A 355 14.36 -23.73 -15.81
CA PHE A 355 14.00 -22.45 -15.14
C PHE A 355 13.40 -22.66 -13.75
N ARG A 356 13.65 -23.77 -13.10
CA ARG A 356 13.07 -24.08 -11.79
C ARG A 356 13.52 -23.09 -10.72
N ALA A 357 12.55 -22.36 -10.15
CA ALA A 357 12.81 -21.47 -9.03
C ALA A 357 12.75 -22.19 -7.67
N ARG A 358 12.07 -23.33 -7.59
CA ARG A 358 11.87 -24.12 -6.36
C ARG A 358 11.83 -25.63 -6.68
N PRO A 359 12.25 -26.50 -5.73
CA PRO A 359 12.02 -27.93 -5.88
C PRO A 359 10.48 -28.17 -5.93
N HIS A 360 10.07 -29.15 -6.75
CA HIS A 360 8.71 -29.67 -6.68
C HIS A 360 8.55 -30.42 -5.36
N SER A 361 7.46 -30.15 -4.63
CA SER A 361 6.97 -31.13 -3.67
C SER A 361 6.50 -32.33 -4.46
N VAL A 362 7.03 -33.51 -4.17
CA VAL A 362 6.55 -34.79 -4.67
C VAL A 362 5.18 -35.06 -4.04
#